data_70e074f07ca82e92695c54fa583a8e94
#
_entry.id   70e074f07ca82e92695c54fa583a8e94
#
_cell.length_a   1.000
_cell.length_b   1.000
_cell.length_c   1.000
_cell.angle_alpha   90.00
_cell.angle_beta   90.00
_cell.angle_gamma   90.00
#
_symmetry.space_group_name_H-M   'P 1'
#
loop_
_entity.id
_entity.type
_entity.pdbx_description
1 polymer ?
#
loop_
_entity_poly.entity_id
_entity_poly.type
_entity_poly.pdbx_seq_one_letter_code
_entity_poly.pdbx_strand_id
1 'polypeptide(L)'
;MNIFEIQQSKQDKEFVMKNGSLEFEVFADILKTADDIPYIGSLFKLSKVAVNYMDYRFVRKLHFFLVESENIEPERKEKFLNSLDEKDYKRINAMMTHLLYSAGEDGKATLMGKIYRSRLLGEIDDEMMLRLCSVVNRAFLADLEHLEEYVKPNPEDNYITSNLYSFGLLRLKGPEVVERTLNVGGQYEVNEVGRLLMRIMRE
;
A
#
# COMPACT_ATOMS: atom_id res chain seq x y z
N MET A 1 -9.21 -25.14 -10.80
CA MET A 1 -9.86 -23.87 -11.22
C MET A 1 -11.32 -24.03 -10.93
N ASN A 2 -11.84 -23.26 -9.96
CA ASN A 2 -13.18 -23.42 -9.41
C ASN A 2 -14.21 -22.72 -10.31
N ILE A 3 -15.45 -23.26 -10.43
CA ILE A 3 -16.54 -22.70 -11.24
C ILE A 3 -16.84 -21.24 -10.87
N PHE A 4 -16.65 -20.85 -9.61
CA PHE A 4 -16.76 -19.48 -9.13
C PHE A 4 -15.73 -18.54 -9.75
N GLU A 5 -14.47 -18.97 -9.91
CA GLU A 5 -13.41 -18.18 -10.54
C GLU A 5 -13.68 -17.97 -12.04
N ILE A 6 -14.30 -18.97 -12.70
CA ILE A 6 -14.66 -18.88 -14.13
C ILE A 6 -15.83 -17.93 -14.36
N GLN A 7 -16.82 -17.91 -13.46
CA GLN A 7 -17.97 -17.00 -13.55
C GLN A 7 -17.56 -15.54 -13.28
N GLN A 8 -16.72 -15.32 -12.27
CA GLN A 8 -16.19 -13.99 -11.95
C GLN A 8 -15.30 -13.45 -13.08
N SER A 9 -14.44 -14.31 -13.67
CA SER A 9 -13.63 -13.95 -14.86
C SER A 9 -14.50 -13.65 -16.10
N LYS A 10 -15.66 -14.25 -16.25
CA LYS A 10 -16.59 -13.93 -17.36
C LYS A 10 -17.31 -12.60 -17.13
N GLN A 11 -17.79 -12.34 -15.91
CA GLN A 11 -18.42 -11.07 -15.56
C GLN A 11 -17.42 -9.89 -15.66
N ASP A 12 -16.18 -10.09 -15.21
CA ASP A 12 -15.12 -9.10 -15.34
C ASP A 12 -14.81 -8.80 -16.82
N LYS A 13 -14.78 -9.81 -17.70
CA LYS A 13 -14.61 -9.64 -19.15
C LYS A 13 -15.80 -8.95 -19.83
N GLU A 14 -17.02 -9.25 -19.41
CA GLU A 14 -18.21 -8.62 -19.94
C GLU A 14 -18.34 -7.16 -19.52
N PHE A 15 -17.93 -6.83 -18.29
CA PHE A 15 -17.82 -5.46 -17.79
C PHE A 15 -16.76 -4.65 -18.57
N VAL A 16 -15.60 -5.23 -18.83
CA VAL A 16 -14.53 -4.62 -19.65
C VAL A 16 -14.99 -4.39 -21.10
N MET A 17 -15.71 -5.33 -21.70
CA MET A 17 -16.22 -5.16 -23.07
C MET A 17 -17.33 -4.10 -23.17
N LYS A 18 -18.10 -3.88 -22.12
CA LYS A 18 -19.22 -2.93 -22.09
C LYS A 18 -18.79 -1.49 -21.83
N ASN A 19 -17.67 -1.29 -21.11
CA ASN A 19 -17.11 0.01 -20.76
C ASN A 19 -15.78 0.29 -21.51
N GLY A 20 -15.41 -0.57 -22.43
CA GLY A 20 -14.07 -0.74 -22.95
C GLY A 20 -13.42 0.43 -23.70
N SER A 21 -14.15 1.52 -24.02
CA SER A 21 -13.53 2.69 -24.65
C SER A 21 -12.86 3.62 -23.61
N LEU A 22 -13.54 3.90 -22.51
CA LEU A 22 -13.05 4.80 -21.46
C LEU A 22 -11.91 4.15 -20.65
N GLU A 23 -12.05 2.86 -20.35
CA GLU A 23 -11.04 2.11 -19.61
C GLU A 23 -9.77 1.84 -20.42
N PHE A 24 -9.88 1.70 -21.74
CA PHE A 24 -8.74 1.54 -22.63
C PHE A 24 -7.93 2.84 -22.78
N GLU A 25 -8.57 4.00 -22.78
CA GLU A 25 -7.89 5.31 -22.78
C GLU A 25 -7.15 5.53 -21.45
N VAL A 26 -7.80 5.27 -20.31
CA VAL A 26 -7.17 5.32 -18.98
C VAL A 26 -6.00 4.34 -18.89
N PHE A 27 -6.15 3.14 -19.43
CA PHE A 27 -5.08 2.15 -19.49
C PHE A 27 -3.91 2.60 -20.39
N ALA A 28 -4.20 3.21 -21.54
CA ALA A 28 -3.18 3.74 -22.45
C ALA A 28 -2.40 4.91 -21.79
N ASP A 29 -3.08 5.75 -21.01
CA ASP A 29 -2.45 6.85 -20.27
C ASP A 29 -1.62 6.34 -19.09
N ILE A 30 -2.09 5.34 -18.36
CA ILE A 30 -1.29 4.63 -17.36
C ILE A 30 -0.02 4.05 -17.99
N LEU A 31 -0.12 3.43 -19.17
CA LEU A 31 1.02 2.87 -19.88
C LEU A 31 2.05 3.93 -20.27
N LYS A 32 1.62 5.15 -20.63
CA LYS A 32 2.52 6.25 -20.95
C LYS A 32 3.24 6.80 -19.72
N THR A 33 2.51 6.97 -18.61
CA THR A 33 3.06 7.53 -17.38
C THR A 33 3.87 6.52 -16.58
N ALA A 34 3.59 5.23 -16.69
CA ALA A 34 4.25 4.19 -15.92
C ALA A 34 5.71 3.94 -16.33
N ASP A 35 6.09 4.22 -17.59
CA ASP A 35 7.49 4.09 -18.02
C ASP A 35 8.41 5.09 -17.28
N ASP A 36 7.83 6.20 -16.79
CA ASP A 36 8.55 7.27 -16.07
C ASP A 36 8.55 7.09 -14.55
N ILE A 37 7.90 6.03 -14.03
CA ILE A 37 7.80 5.80 -12.60
C ILE A 37 8.82 4.75 -12.15
N PRO A 38 9.71 5.11 -11.20
CA PRO A 38 10.66 4.19 -10.62
C PRO A 38 9.98 2.93 -10.08
N TYR A 39 10.63 1.78 -10.22
CA TYR A 39 10.16 0.44 -9.83
C TYR A 39 8.99 -0.12 -10.64
N ILE A 40 8.21 0.71 -11.33
CA ILE A 40 6.99 0.28 -12.01
C ILE A 40 7.19 0.17 -13.52
N GLY A 41 8.08 0.97 -14.11
CA GLY A 41 8.38 0.91 -15.54
C GLY A 41 8.88 -0.47 -15.99
N SER A 42 9.61 -1.20 -15.14
CA SER A 42 10.03 -2.58 -15.45
C SER A 42 8.89 -3.60 -15.40
N LEU A 43 7.88 -3.38 -14.54
CA LEU A 43 6.64 -4.16 -14.51
C LEU A 43 5.88 -4.05 -15.83
N PHE A 44 5.82 -2.84 -16.38
CA PHE A 44 5.18 -2.59 -17.65
C PHE A 44 5.95 -3.16 -18.85
N LYS A 45 7.28 -3.14 -18.83
CA LYS A 45 8.08 -3.80 -19.88
C LYS A 45 7.83 -5.30 -19.95
N LEU A 46 7.68 -5.94 -18.79
CA LEU A 46 7.27 -7.34 -18.70
C LEU A 46 5.80 -7.53 -19.11
N SER A 47 4.93 -6.57 -18.83
CA SER A 47 3.51 -6.62 -19.14
C SER A 47 3.19 -6.35 -20.61
N LYS A 48 4.02 -5.59 -21.35
CA LYS A 48 3.87 -5.44 -22.81
C LYS A 48 3.91 -6.79 -23.53
N VAL A 49 4.60 -7.77 -22.97
CA VAL A 49 4.61 -9.16 -23.46
C VAL A 49 3.39 -9.95 -22.97
N ALA A 50 2.78 -9.53 -21.85
CA ALA A 50 1.69 -10.25 -21.17
C ALA A 50 0.32 -9.55 -21.24
N VAL A 51 0.18 -8.46 -22.00
CA VAL A 51 -1.07 -7.68 -22.12
C VAL A 51 -2.30 -8.52 -22.49
N ASN A 52 -2.11 -9.66 -23.15
CA ASN A 52 -3.20 -10.60 -23.44
C ASN A 52 -3.65 -11.43 -22.23
N TYR A 53 -2.94 -11.37 -21.07
CA TYR A 53 -3.16 -12.19 -19.90
C TYR A 53 -3.15 -11.44 -18.58
N MET A 54 -3.03 -10.08 -18.58
CA MET A 54 -3.07 -9.32 -17.33
C MET A 54 -4.46 -9.38 -16.72
N ASP A 55 -4.47 -9.81 -15.48
CA ASP A 55 -5.66 -9.70 -14.65
C ASP A 55 -6.08 -8.22 -14.56
N TYR A 56 -7.26 -7.89 -15.06
CA TYR A 56 -7.85 -6.56 -14.97
C TYR A 56 -7.76 -5.97 -13.55
N ARG A 57 -7.89 -6.83 -12.54
CA ARG A 57 -7.76 -6.43 -11.13
C ARG A 57 -6.37 -5.87 -10.79
N PHE A 58 -5.33 -6.43 -11.38
CA PHE A 58 -3.98 -5.91 -11.15
C PHE A 58 -3.78 -4.55 -11.80
N VAL A 59 -4.26 -4.37 -13.04
CA VAL A 59 -4.21 -3.10 -13.76
C VAL A 59 -4.96 -2.01 -12.99
N ARG A 60 -6.13 -2.33 -12.47
CA ARG A 60 -6.92 -1.42 -11.65
C ARG A 60 -6.20 -1.02 -10.37
N LYS A 61 -5.61 -1.97 -9.63
CA LYS A 61 -4.79 -1.68 -8.45
C LYS A 61 -3.59 -0.78 -8.79
N LEU A 62 -2.95 -1.07 -9.90
CA LEU A 62 -1.83 -0.27 -10.38
C LEU A 62 -2.25 1.16 -10.70
N HIS A 63 -3.43 1.36 -11.29
CA HIS A 63 -3.99 2.69 -11.49
C HIS A 63 -4.15 3.45 -10.16
N PHE A 64 -4.82 2.85 -9.18
CA PHE A 64 -5.01 3.46 -7.86
C PHE A 64 -3.68 3.79 -7.15
N PHE A 65 -2.68 2.93 -7.31
CA PHE A 65 -1.35 3.18 -6.80
C PHE A 65 -0.66 4.37 -7.49
N LEU A 66 -0.77 4.48 -8.81
CA LEU A 66 -0.07 5.48 -9.62
C LEU A 66 -0.65 6.88 -9.46
N VAL A 67 -1.97 7.00 -9.33
CA VAL A 67 -2.66 8.29 -9.15
C VAL A 67 -2.06 9.08 -7.97
N GLU A 68 -1.69 8.41 -6.89
CA GLU A 68 -1.09 9.06 -5.72
C GLU A 68 0.31 9.65 -5.98
N SER A 69 1.00 9.20 -7.02
CA SER A 69 2.34 9.66 -7.39
C SER A 69 2.38 10.58 -8.63
N GLU A 70 1.24 10.84 -9.29
CA GLU A 70 1.20 11.64 -10.51
C GLU A 70 1.71 13.07 -10.32
N ASN A 71 1.36 13.69 -9.21
CA ASN A 71 1.66 15.11 -8.92
C ASN A 71 3.07 15.34 -8.36
N ILE A 72 3.98 14.38 -8.48
CA ILE A 72 5.37 14.56 -8.06
C ILE A 72 6.19 15.14 -9.20
N GLU A 73 6.95 16.20 -8.91
CA GLU A 73 7.83 16.86 -9.86
C GLU A 73 8.80 15.87 -10.53
N PRO A 74 8.97 15.92 -11.85
CA PRO A 74 9.85 15.00 -12.60
C PRO A 74 11.28 14.96 -12.06
N GLU A 75 11.82 16.10 -11.64
CA GLU A 75 13.17 16.23 -11.06
C GLU A 75 13.34 15.40 -9.78
N ARG A 76 12.29 15.29 -8.96
CA ARG A 76 12.31 14.44 -7.76
C ARG A 76 12.31 12.95 -8.11
N LYS A 77 11.53 12.58 -9.11
CA LYS A 77 11.51 11.20 -9.64
C LYS A 77 12.87 10.81 -10.21
N GLU A 78 13.49 11.70 -10.97
CA GLU A 78 14.83 11.50 -11.55
C GLU A 78 15.93 11.41 -10.47
N LYS A 79 15.91 12.33 -9.50
CA LYS A 79 16.85 12.29 -8.36
C LYS A 79 16.74 10.97 -7.59
N PHE A 80 15.53 10.50 -7.39
CA PHE A 80 15.27 9.22 -6.74
C PHE A 80 15.85 8.05 -7.56
N LEU A 81 15.58 8.00 -8.88
CA LEU A 81 16.12 6.98 -9.77
C LEU A 81 17.64 6.92 -9.73
N ASN A 82 18.29 8.08 -9.76
CA ASN A 82 19.75 8.20 -9.74
C ASN A 82 20.37 7.82 -8.38
N SER A 83 19.57 7.74 -7.31
CA SER A 83 20.00 7.33 -5.97
C SER A 83 20.02 5.81 -5.74
N LEU A 84 19.46 5.03 -6.68
CA LEU A 84 19.28 3.59 -6.53
C LEU A 84 20.43 2.81 -7.17
N ASP A 85 20.92 1.80 -6.48
CA ASP A 85 21.75 0.79 -7.11
C ASP A 85 20.88 -0.25 -7.86
N GLU A 86 21.45 -0.93 -8.85
CA GLU A 86 20.73 -1.87 -9.69
C GLU A 86 20.18 -3.08 -8.90
N LYS A 87 20.88 -3.51 -7.86
CA LYS A 87 20.50 -4.67 -7.04
C LYS A 87 19.29 -4.32 -6.16
N ASP A 88 19.33 -3.18 -5.48
CA ASP A 88 18.23 -2.71 -4.65
C ASP A 88 17.01 -2.37 -5.49
N TYR A 89 17.20 -1.76 -6.65
CA TYR A 89 16.13 -1.53 -7.62
C TYR A 89 15.38 -2.81 -7.99
N LYS A 90 16.10 -3.87 -8.37
CA LYS A 90 15.49 -5.17 -8.74
C LYS A 90 14.73 -5.79 -7.55
N ARG A 91 15.33 -5.76 -6.36
CA ARG A 91 14.73 -6.31 -5.14
C ARG A 91 13.43 -5.59 -4.77
N ILE A 92 13.48 -4.25 -4.71
CA ILE A 92 12.32 -3.44 -4.32
C ILE A 92 11.20 -3.57 -5.33
N ASN A 93 11.54 -3.55 -6.63
CA ASN A 93 10.59 -3.75 -7.71
C ASN A 93 9.85 -5.09 -7.59
N ALA A 94 10.57 -6.18 -7.38
CA ALA A 94 9.96 -7.50 -7.22
C ALA A 94 9.02 -7.54 -6.00
N MET A 95 9.42 -6.94 -4.89
CA MET A 95 8.59 -6.88 -3.67
C MET A 95 7.35 -6.01 -3.86
N MET A 96 7.47 -4.82 -4.43
CA MET A 96 6.34 -3.93 -4.69
C MET A 96 5.33 -4.57 -5.65
N THR A 97 5.82 -5.23 -6.70
CA THR A 97 4.98 -6.01 -7.61
C THR A 97 4.16 -7.04 -6.87
N HIS A 98 4.82 -7.85 -6.04
CA HIS A 98 4.17 -8.90 -5.28
C HIS A 98 3.12 -8.31 -4.31
N LEU A 99 3.45 -7.24 -3.61
CA LEU A 99 2.53 -6.59 -2.68
C LEU A 99 1.30 -6.02 -3.38
N LEU A 100 1.47 -5.33 -4.51
CA LEU A 100 0.35 -4.81 -5.31
C LEU A 100 -0.51 -5.94 -5.89
N TYR A 101 0.11 -6.99 -6.42
CA TYR A 101 -0.62 -8.12 -6.97
C TYR A 101 -1.48 -8.81 -5.90
N SER A 102 -0.93 -9.01 -4.71
CA SER A 102 -1.58 -9.70 -3.58
C SER A 102 -2.54 -8.81 -2.79
N ALA A 103 -2.56 -7.49 -3.00
CA ALA A 103 -3.50 -6.58 -2.33
C ALA A 103 -4.95 -7.01 -2.61
N GLY A 104 -5.74 -7.22 -1.56
CA GLY A 104 -7.10 -7.78 -1.68
C GLY A 104 -8.12 -6.78 -2.20
N GLU A 105 -7.88 -5.47 -2.04
CA GLU A 105 -8.82 -4.38 -2.32
C GLU A 105 -8.10 -3.13 -2.85
N ASP A 106 -8.83 -2.31 -3.62
CA ASP A 106 -8.29 -1.11 -4.27
C ASP A 106 -7.77 -0.07 -3.28
N GLY A 107 -8.44 0.10 -2.14
CA GLY A 107 -8.02 1.01 -1.08
C GLY A 107 -6.62 0.70 -0.53
N LYS A 108 -6.21 -0.57 -0.52
CA LYS A 108 -4.83 -0.94 -0.17
C LYS A 108 -3.83 -0.46 -1.22
N ALA A 109 -4.18 -0.55 -2.50
CA ALA A 109 -3.32 -0.06 -3.57
C ALA A 109 -3.16 1.47 -3.51
N THR A 110 -4.26 2.20 -3.23
CA THR A 110 -4.22 3.65 -2.98
C THR A 110 -3.28 3.98 -1.81
N LEU A 111 -3.44 3.32 -0.67
CA LEU A 111 -2.60 3.58 0.50
C LEU A 111 -1.13 3.22 0.25
N MET A 112 -0.85 2.13 -0.48
CA MET A 112 0.52 1.82 -0.93
C MET A 112 1.07 2.90 -1.87
N GLY A 113 0.24 3.52 -2.71
CA GLY A 113 0.60 4.66 -3.55
C GLY A 113 1.01 5.88 -2.74
N LYS A 114 0.25 6.22 -1.68
CA LYS A 114 0.61 7.29 -0.73
C LYS A 114 1.93 7.02 -0.02
N ILE A 115 2.15 5.78 0.43
CA ILE A 115 3.43 5.37 1.04
C ILE A 115 4.58 5.51 0.04
N TYR A 116 4.38 5.09 -1.21
CA TYR A 116 5.37 5.25 -2.26
C TYR A 116 5.66 6.73 -2.57
N ARG A 117 4.61 7.58 -2.59
CA ARG A 117 4.75 9.02 -2.72
C ARG A 117 5.65 9.61 -1.62
N SER A 118 5.43 9.24 -0.35
CA SER A 118 6.29 9.67 0.76
C SER A 118 7.76 9.24 0.56
N ARG A 119 8.00 8.08 -0.07
CA ARG A 119 9.35 7.65 -0.44
C ARG A 119 9.96 8.53 -1.53
N LEU A 120 9.21 8.86 -2.58
CA LEU A 120 9.67 9.75 -3.66
C LEU A 120 9.96 11.16 -3.15
N LEU A 121 9.22 11.63 -2.14
CA LEU A 121 9.46 12.90 -1.47
C LEU A 121 10.66 12.87 -0.52
N GLY A 122 11.23 11.69 -0.25
CA GLY A 122 12.38 11.52 0.65
C GLY A 122 12.01 11.56 2.14
N GLU A 123 10.75 11.41 2.50
CA GLU A 123 10.25 11.41 3.88
C GLU A 123 10.51 10.09 4.60
N ILE A 124 10.59 9.01 3.83
CA ILE A 124 10.90 7.66 4.30
C ILE A 124 11.94 7.02 3.38
N ASP A 125 12.63 5.99 3.88
CA ASP A 125 13.54 5.18 3.07
C ASP A 125 12.85 3.96 2.44
N ASP A 126 13.58 3.18 1.65
CA ASP A 126 13.07 2.01 0.94
C ASP A 126 12.64 0.91 1.91
N GLU A 127 13.34 0.74 3.03
CA GLU A 127 13.01 -0.27 4.01
C GLU A 127 11.67 0.06 4.70
N MET A 128 11.49 1.31 5.11
CA MET A 128 10.25 1.78 5.72
C MET A 128 9.07 1.70 4.74
N MET A 129 9.28 2.09 3.48
CA MET A 129 8.27 1.94 2.42
C MET A 129 7.81 0.49 2.29
N LEU A 130 8.73 -0.46 2.15
CA LEU A 130 8.40 -1.88 2.02
C LEU A 130 7.73 -2.43 3.28
N ARG A 131 8.17 -2.00 4.46
CA ARG A 131 7.57 -2.37 5.75
C ARG A 131 6.11 -1.91 5.84
N LEU A 132 5.85 -0.65 5.54
CA LEU A 132 4.49 -0.09 5.57
C LEU A 132 3.59 -0.73 4.52
N CYS A 133 4.06 -0.91 3.28
CA CYS A 133 3.30 -1.60 2.24
C CYS A 133 2.99 -3.06 2.64
N SER A 134 3.92 -3.75 3.30
CA SER A 134 3.69 -5.10 3.82
C SER A 134 2.65 -5.14 4.95
N VAL A 135 2.65 -4.14 5.83
CA VAL A 135 1.62 -3.98 6.87
C VAL A 135 0.25 -3.77 6.23
N VAL A 136 0.13 -2.80 5.31
CA VAL A 136 -1.11 -2.50 4.60
C VAL A 136 -1.65 -3.71 3.85
N ASN A 137 -0.77 -4.48 3.20
CA ASN A 137 -1.19 -5.68 2.48
C ASN A 137 -1.85 -6.72 3.39
N ARG A 138 -1.34 -6.91 4.62
CA ARG A 138 -1.83 -7.91 5.58
C ARG A 138 -2.98 -7.42 6.45
N ALA A 139 -3.02 -6.14 6.76
CA ALA A 139 -4.03 -5.55 7.64
C ALA A 139 -5.40 -5.46 6.96
N PHE A 140 -6.47 -5.43 7.72
CA PHE A 140 -7.76 -4.92 7.26
C PHE A 140 -7.70 -3.38 7.27
N LEU A 141 -8.17 -2.73 6.19
CA LEU A 141 -8.17 -1.26 6.13
C LEU A 141 -8.99 -0.65 7.26
N ALA A 142 -10.14 -1.26 7.58
CA ALA A 142 -10.98 -0.82 8.70
C ALA A 142 -10.22 -0.81 10.03
N ASP A 143 -9.35 -1.80 10.29
CA ASP A 143 -8.55 -1.80 11.54
C ASP A 143 -7.54 -0.64 11.56
N LEU A 144 -6.96 -0.28 10.41
CA LEU A 144 -6.01 0.84 10.31
C LEU A 144 -6.67 2.19 10.63
N GLU A 145 -7.94 2.37 10.31
CA GLU A 145 -8.71 3.58 10.63
C GLU A 145 -8.85 3.81 12.13
N HIS A 146 -8.81 2.73 12.93
CA HIS A 146 -8.87 2.81 14.39
C HIS A 146 -7.55 3.21 15.06
N LEU A 147 -6.44 3.35 14.33
CA LEU A 147 -5.15 3.78 14.90
C LEU A 147 -5.24 5.08 15.71
N GLU A 148 -6.13 6.00 15.31
CA GLU A 148 -6.32 7.28 16.01
C GLU A 148 -6.85 7.12 17.44
N GLU A 149 -7.55 6.05 17.74
CA GLU A 149 -8.09 5.77 19.06
C GLU A 149 -6.96 5.50 20.07
N TYR A 150 -5.85 4.92 19.60
CA TYR A 150 -4.69 4.59 20.42
C TYR A 150 -3.72 5.75 20.66
N VAL A 151 -4.05 6.96 20.14
CA VAL A 151 -3.41 8.22 20.55
C VAL A 151 -4.04 8.77 21.82
N LYS A 152 -5.32 8.43 22.07
CA LYS A 152 -6.08 8.86 23.25
C LYS A 152 -5.65 8.07 24.50
N PRO A 153 -5.82 8.64 25.70
CA PRO A 153 -5.63 7.89 26.91
C PRO A 153 -6.70 6.78 27.03
N ASN A 154 -6.29 5.60 27.50
CA ASN A 154 -7.16 4.46 27.79
C ASN A 154 -8.00 3.99 26.56
N PRO A 155 -7.36 3.61 25.45
CA PRO A 155 -8.08 3.03 24.33
C PRO A 155 -8.72 1.70 24.78
N GLU A 156 -9.84 1.35 24.15
CA GLU A 156 -10.50 0.07 24.41
C GLU A 156 -9.62 -1.09 23.93
N ASP A 157 -9.46 -2.12 24.77
CA ASP A 157 -8.74 -3.34 24.40
C ASP A 157 -9.72 -4.35 23.79
N ASN A 158 -9.56 -4.61 22.50
CA ASN A 158 -10.41 -5.51 21.73
C ASN A 158 -9.60 -6.26 20.66
N TYR A 159 -10.28 -6.99 19.77
CA TYR A 159 -9.60 -7.75 18.71
C TYR A 159 -8.82 -6.84 17.72
N ILE A 160 -9.25 -5.58 17.51
CA ILE A 160 -8.54 -4.61 16.67
C ILE A 160 -7.20 -4.26 17.30
N THR A 161 -7.16 -4.09 18.65
CA THR A 161 -5.91 -3.90 19.40
C THR A 161 -4.90 -5.01 19.10
N SER A 162 -5.36 -6.26 19.20
CA SER A 162 -4.52 -7.43 18.94
C SER A 162 -3.99 -7.46 17.50
N ASN A 163 -4.82 -7.11 16.52
CA ASN A 163 -4.45 -7.03 15.12
C ASN A 163 -3.39 -5.93 14.89
N LEU A 164 -3.66 -4.70 15.32
CA LEU A 164 -2.75 -3.57 15.15
C LEU A 164 -1.40 -3.78 15.87
N TYR A 165 -1.43 -4.40 17.05
CA TYR A 165 -0.23 -4.76 17.77
C TYR A 165 0.59 -5.84 17.02
N SER A 166 -0.07 -6.87 16.49
CA SER A 166 0.59 -7.93 15.71
C SER A 166 1.24 -7.43 14.42
N PHE A 167 0.73 -6.33 13.85
CA PHE A 167 1.33 -5.65 12.70
C PHE A 167 2.45 -4.68 13.08
N GLY A 168 2.75 -4.53 14.39
CA GLY A 168 3.82 -3.65 14.88
C GLY A 168 3.48 -2.17 14.78
N LEU A 169 2.19 -1.80 14.84
CA LEU A 169 1.69 -0.42 14.81
C LEU A 169 1.44 0.14 16.23
N LEU A 170 1.26 -0.74 17.20
CA LEU A 170 1.10 -0.40 18.60
C LEU A 170 2.28 -0.90 19.43
N ARG A 171 2.44 -0.34 20.62
CA ARG A 171 3.32 -0.84 21.68
C ARG A 171 2.57 -0.86 23.00
N LEU A 172 3.00 -1.70 23.93
CA LEU A 172 2.54 -1.66 25.30
C LEU A 172 3.09 -0.41 25.99
N LYS A 173 2.23 0.33 26.69
CA LYS A 173 2.67 1.32 27.65
C LYS A 173 3.35 0.61 28.82
N GLY A 174 4.45 1.18 29.28
CA GLY A 174 5.06 0.72 30.52
C GLY A 174 4.10 0.85 31.70
N PRO A 175 4.31 0.09 32.80
CA PRO A 175 3.48 0.17 33.98
C PRO A 175 3.50 1.61 34.52
N GLU A 176 2.36 2.28 34.50
CA GLU A 176 2.17 3.54 35.22
C GLU A 176 1.95 3.21 36.69
N VAL A 177 2.84 3.69 37.54
CA VAL A 177 2.62 3.66 39.00
C VAL A 177 1.65 4.80 39.33
N VAL A 178 0.36 4.51 39.28
CA VAL A 178 -0.67 5.41 39.79
C VAL A 178 -0.95 5.04 41.24
N GLU A 179 -0.54 5.92 42.15
CA GLU A 179 -0.88 5.88 43.59
C GLU A 179 -0.94 4.46 44.21
N ARG A 180 0.22 3.78 44.30
CA ARG A 180 0.40 2.49 44.98
C ARG A 180 -0.36 1.27 44.42
N THR A 181 -1.07 1.39 43.34
CA THR A 181 -1.68 0.26 42.61
C THR A 181 -0.99 0.06 41.29
N LEU A 182 -0.36 -1.10 41.08
CA LEU A 182 0.11 -1.55 39.77
C LEU A 182 -1.13 -1.81 38.90
N ASN A 183 -1.42 -0.91 37.99
CA ASN A 183 -2.42 -1.15 36.97
C ASN A 183 -1.80 -2.08 35.92
N VAL A 184 -2.04 -3.38 36.03
CA VAL A 184 -1.45 -4.45 35.23
C VAL A 184 -2.23 -4.65 33.91
N GLY A 185 -3.22 -3.81 33.62
CA GLY A 185 -3.93 -3.80 32.37
C GLY A 185 -3.01 -3.26 31.27
N GLY A 186 -2.61 -4.11 30.32
CA GLY A 186 -1.76 -3.72 29.20
C GLY A 186 -2.42 -2.63 28.37
N GLN A 187 -2.10 -1.38 28.65
CA GLN A 187 -2.53 -0.27 27.82
C GLN A 187 -1.66 -0.20 26.59
N TYR A 188 -2.29 -0.18 25.44
CA TYR A 188 -1.61 0.00 24.17
C TYR A 188 -1.58 1.47 23.76
N GLU A 189 -0.53 1.86 23.09
CA GLU A 189 -0.45 3.15 22.43
C GLU A 189 0.17 3.01 21.05
N VAL A 190 -0.17 3.94 20.15
CA VAL A 190 0.43 3.97 18.80
C VAL A 190 1.93 4.26 18.90
N ASN A 191 2.73 3.42 18.23
CA ASN A 191 4.18 3.59 18.15
C ASN A 191 4.58 4.53 16.99
N GLU A 192 5.88 4.72 16.76
CA GLU A 192 6.40 5.61 15.71
C GLU A 192 5.97 5.18 14.30
N VAL A 193 5.97 3.87 14.02
CA VAL A 193 5.54 3.31 12.71
C VAL A 193 4.06 3.53 12.49
N GLY A 194 3.24 3.32 13.53
CA GLY A 194 1.81 3.59 13.50
C GLY A 194 1.51 5.09 13.29
N ARG A 195 2.25 5.99 13.98
CA ARG A 195 2.10 7.44 13.78
C ARG A 195 2.47 7.87 12.36
N LEU A 196 3.53 7.30 11.81
CA LEU A 196 3.95 7.56 10.44
C LEU A 196 2.87 7.12 9.45
N LEU A 197 2.34 5.90 9.62
CA LEU A 197 1.26 5.40 8.76
C LEU A 197 0.01 6.27 8.85
N MET A 198 -0.42 6.67 10.05
CA MET A 198 -1.56 7.59 10.25
C MET A 198 -1.36 8.92 9.53
N ARG A 199 -0.15 9.50 9.57
CA ARG A 199 0.16 10.74 8.85
C ARG A 199 -0.04 10.55 7.35
N ILE A 200 0.53 9.48 6.78
CA ILE A 200 0.43 9.16 5.34
C ILE A 200 -1.02 8.90 4.92
N MET A 201 -1.83 8.27 5.77
CA MET A 201 -3.25 8.03 5.47
C MET A 201 -4.06 9.32 5.33
N ARG A 202 -3.67 10.39 6.04
CA ARG A 202 -4.38 11.69 6.04
C ARG A 202 -4.02 12.60 4.86
N GLU A 203 -2.85 12.41 4.26
CA GLU A 203 -2.40 13.14 3.07
C GLU A 203 -3.16 12.71 1.81
#